data_299ce047cbc57e3a3b74b4cd3761902f
#
_entry.id   299ce047cbc57e3a3b74b4cd3761902f
#
_cell.length_a   1.000
_cell.length_b   1.000
_cell.length_c   1.000
_cell.angle_alpha   90.00
_cell.angle_beta   90.00
_cell.angle_gamma   90.00
#
_symmetry.space_group_name_H-M   'P 1'
#
loop_
_entity.id
_entity.type
_entity.pdbx_description
1 polymer ?
#
loop_
_entity_poly.entity_id
_entity_poly.type
_entity_poly.pdbx_seq_one_letter_code
_entity_poly.pdbx_strand_id
1 'polypeptide(L)'
;MIRVGDLVKYAQENNLPAIAITDHGVMYSAVEFYELAEHAGINPLIGCEFYVNSGDIHVKDSANNPLYHLILIAKDNKGYKNLIKLVSTAWCEGFYYKPRINFELLKEYHEGLICASACLGGEVLQHLLKNEYDQAKEVAKRYQDLFGDDYYIELQDHNMDEQKRTNPDLMKIAK
;
A
#
# COMPACT_ATOMS: atom_id res chain seq x y z
N MET A 1 -17.06 -2.53 -7.36
CA MET A 1 -16.14 -1.38 -7.62
C MET A 1 -16.82 -0.13 -7.07
N ILE A 2 -16.14 0.63 -6.22
CA ILE A 2 -16.64 1.89 -5.66
C ILE A 2 -16.43 2.98 -6.73
N ARG A 3 -17.46 3.81 -6.97
CA ARG A 3 -17.31 4.98 -7.83
C ARG A 3 -16.76 6.13 -7.02
N VAL A 4 -15.87 6.93 -7.61
CA VAL A 4 -15.21 8.06 -6.92
C VAL A 4 -16.20 9.05 -6.33
N GLY A 5 -17.24 9.43 -7.12
CA GLY A 5 -18.29 10.32 -6.62
C GLY A 5 -19.08 9.77 -5.44
N ASP A 6 -19.38 8.46 -5.43
CA ASP A 6 -20.08 7.79 -4.31
C ASP A 6 -19.19 7.76 -3.05
N LEU A 7 -17.86 7.58 -3.23
CA LEU A 7 -16.89 7.58 -2.13
C LEU A 7 -16.81 8.96 -1.47
N VAL A 8 -16.71 10.02 -2.26
CA VAL A 8 -16.64 11.40 -1.75
C VAL A 8 -17.96 11.78 -1.08
N LYS A 9 -19.10 11.41 -1.67
CA LYS A 9 -20.42 11.62 -1.06
C LYS A 9 -20.53 10.91 0.28
N TYR A 10 -20.09 9.65 0.38
CA TYR A 10 -20.07 8.91 1.64
C TYR A 10 -19.23 9.62 2.70
N ALA A 11 -18.05 10.15 2.32
CA ALA A 11 -17.20 10.88 3.23
C ALA A 11 -17.87 12.16 3.77
N GLN A 12 -18.59 12.91 2.91
CA GLN A 12 -19.36 14.09 3.33
C GLN A 12 -20.51 13.70 4.28
N GLU A 13 -21.31 12.70 3.93
CA GLU A 13 -22.44 12.25 4.74
C GLU A 13 -22.03 11.76 6.14
N ASN A 14 -20.80 11.24 6.25
CA ASN A 14 -20.24 10.75 7.52
C ASN A 14 -19.29 11.75 8.21
N ASN A 15 -19.19 12.98 7.70
CA ASN A 15 -18.32 14.03 8.25
C ASN A 15 -16.85 13.60 8.39
N LEU A 16 -16.33 12.84 7.42
CA LEU A 16 -14.94 12.43 7.41
C LEU A 16 -14.07 13.61 6.97
N PRO A 17 -13.01 13.96 7.74
CA PRO A 17 -12.13 15.08 7.39
C PRO A 17 -11.21 14.77 6.21
N ALA A 18 -10.95 13.49 5.97
CA ALA A 18 -10.08 12.98 4.90
C ALA A 18 -10.54 11.60 4.46
N ILE A 19 -10.20 11.23 3.24
CA ILE A 19 -10.39 9.89 2.72
C ILE A 19 -9.29 9.54 1.72
N ALA A 20 -8.92 8.27 1.62
CA ALA A 20 -7.88 7.79 0.72
C ALA A 20 -8.44 7.00 -0.46
N ILE A 21 -7.73 7.05 -1.59
CA ILE A 21 -7.84 6.07 -2.66
C ILE A 21 -6.50 5.34 -2.84
N THR A 22 -6.57 4.03 -3.09
CA THR A 22 -5.41 3.16 -3.24
C THR A 22 -5.68 2.11 -4.30
N ASP A 23 -5.85 2.55 -5.55
CA ASP A 23 -6.10 1.67 -6.70
C ASP A 23 -5.00 0.62 -6.85
N HIS A 24 -5.34 -0.58 -7.32
CA HIS A 24 -4.40 -1.70 -7.47
C HIS A 24 -3.44 -1.48 -8.64
N GLY A 25 -2.20 -1.12 -8.36
CA GLY A 25 -1.12 -0.96 -9.32
C GLY A 25 -1.26 0.22 -10.29
N VAL A 26 -2.20 1.13 -10.05
CA VAL A 26 -2.48 2.29 -10.91
C VAL A 26 -2.88 3.51 -10.07
N MET A 27 -2.95 4.67 -10.71
CA MET A 27 -3.43 5.93 -10.14
C MET A 27 -4.52 6.56 -11.03
N TYR A 28 -5.38 5.75 -11.66
CA TYR A 28 -6.33 6.26 -12.66
C TYR A 28 -7.38 7.19 -12.07
N SER A 29 -7.83 6.93 -10.86
CA SER A 29 -8.83 7.76 -10.18
C SER A 29 -8.27 9.02 -9.52
N ALA A 30 -6.96 9.22 -9.49
CA ALA A 30 -6.32 10.25 -8.67
C ALA A 30 -6.81 11.68 -8.98
N VAL A 31 -6.93 12.06 -10.25
CA VAL A 31 -7.32 13.41 -10.65
C VAL A 31 -8.80 13.66 -10.34
N GLU A 32 -9.68 12.77 -10.80
CA GLU A 32 -11.13 12.88 -10.55
C GLU A 32 -11.42 12.91 -9.04
N PHE A 33 -10.74 12.06 -8.27
CA PHE A 33 -10.88 12.01 -6.82
C PHE A 33 -10.42 13.30 -6.15
N TYR A 34 -9.26 13.80 -6.53
CA TYR A 34 -8.72 15.05 -5.99
C TYR A 34 -9.70 16.21 -6.18
N GLU A 35 -10.18 16.42 -7.41
CA GLU A 35 -11.11 17.49 -7.75
C GLU A 35 -12.43 17.38 -6.98
N LEU A 36 -13.02 16.19 -6.93
CA LEU A 36 -14.28 15.98 -6.22
C LEU A 36 -14.14 16.14 -4.70
N ALA A 37 -13.06 15.63 -4.10
CA ALA A 37 -12.82 15.74 -2.66
C ALA A 37 -12.53 17.18 -2.25
N GLU A 38 -11.73 17.94 -3.03
CA GLU A 38 -11.43 19.34 -2.79
C GLU A 38 -12.71 20.19 -2.84
N HIS A 39 -13.57 20.00 -3.85
CA HIS A 39 -14.87 20.66 -3.95
C HIS A 39 -15.80 20.32 -2.78
N ALA A 40 -15.67 19.12 -2.23
CA ALA A 40 -16.45 18.67 -1.08
C ALA A 40 -15.88 19.13 0.27
N GLY A 41 -14.73 19.79 0.29
CA GLY A 41 -14.04 20.21 1.53
C GLY A 41 -13.42 19.04 2.31
N ILE A 42 -13.14 17.92 1.65
CA ILE A 42 -12.53 16.71 2.22
C ILE A 42 -11.07 16.66 1.77
N ASN A 43 -10.14 16.36 2.69
CA ASN A 43 -8.74 16.20 2.35
C ASN A 43 -8.50 14.91 1.56
N PRO A 44 -8.09 14.98 0.27
CA PRO A 44 -7.84 13.81 -0.55
C PRO A 44 -6.47 13.19 -0.25
N LEU A 45 -6.46 11.92 0.15
CA LEU A 45 -5.22 11.16 0.34
C LEU A 45 -5.01 10.25 -0.87
N ILE A 46 -4.02 10.57 -1.70
CA ILE A 46 -3.74 9.86 -2.94
C ILE A 46 -2.68 8.80 -2.72
N GLY A 47 -3.02 7.57 -3.03
CA GLY A 47 -2.14 6.42 -2.89
C GLY A 47 -2.30 5.40 -4.01
N CYS A 48 -1.61 4.29 -3.84
CA CYS A 48 -1.67 3.13 -4.71
C CYS A 48 -1.38 1.86 -3.90
N GLU A 49 -2.07 0.77 -4.21
CA GLU A 49 -1.69 -0.56 -3.74
C GLU A 49 -0.70 -1.18 -4.73
N PHE A 50 0.54 -1.30 -4.31
CA PHE A 50 1.62 -1.85 -5.13
C PHE A 50 1.74 -3.36 -5.00
N TYR A 51 2.27 -3.98 -6.06
CA TYR A 51 2.75 -5.37 -6.06
C TYR A 51 4.27 -5.36 -5.90
N VAL A 52 4.74 -5.72 -4.71
CA VAL A 52 6.16 -5.75 -4.37
C VAL A 52 6.72 -7.14 -4.67
N ASN A 53 7.68 -7.21 -5.59
CA ASN A 53 8.43 -8.42 -5.91
C ASN A 53 9.59 -8.60 -4.91
N SER A 54 9.79 -9.81 -4.42
CA SER A 54 10.90 -10.11 -3.49
C SER A 54 12.29 -10.06 -4.12
N GLY A 55 12.37 -10.09 -5.45
CA GLY A 55 13.62 -10.09 -6.22
C GLY A 55 13.73 -8.96 -7.24
N ASP A 56 14.51 -9.20 -8.30
CA ASP A 56 14.66 -8.28 -9.42
C ASP A 56 13.36 -8.20 -10.24
N ILE A 57 12.88 -6.98 -10.51
CA ILE A 57 11.65 -6.73 -11.28
C ILE A 57 11.74 -7.20 -12.73
N HIS A 58 12.96 -7.30 -13.29
CA HIS A 58 13.18 -7.75 -14.67
C HIS A 58 13.10 -9.26 -14.81
N VAL A 59 13.23 -10.03 -13.71
CA VAL A 59 13.11 -11.48 -13.72
C VAL A 59 11.63 -11.88 -13.82
N LYS A 60 11.28 -12.61 -14.89
CA LYS A 60 9.92 -13.07 -15.17
C LYS A 60 9.69 -14.48 -14.62
N ASP A 61 9.84 -14.63 -13.32
CA ASP A 61 9.67 -15.91 -12.61
C ASP A 61 8.79 -15.68 -11.36
N SER A 62 7.52 -16.03 -11.46
CA SER A 62 6.57 -15.92 -10.35
C SER A 62 6.66 -17.03 -9.33
N ALA A 63 7.28 -18.16 -9.69
CA ALA A 63 7.37 -19.31 -8.78
C ALA A 63 8.38 -19.06 -7.65
N ASN A 64 9.49 -18.38 -7.96
CA ASN A 64 10.56 -18.08 -7.01
C ASN A 64 10.54 -16.62 -6.51
N ASN A 65 9.66 -15.78 -7.06
CA ASN A 65 9.53 -14.37 -6.71
C ASN A 65 8.07 -14.04 -6.33
N PRO A 66 7.65 -14.33 -5.10
CA PRO A 66 6.30 -14.00 -4.64
C PRO A 66 6.06 -12.50 -4.71
N LEU A 67 4.79 -12.14 -4.99
CA LEU A 67 4.32 -10.77 -5.00
C LEU A 67 3.55 -10.50 -3.72
N TYR A 68 3.88 -9.39 -3.08
CA TYR A 68 3.21 -8.91 -1.88
C TYR A 68 2.51 -7.59 -2.14
N HIS A 69 1.42 -7.35 -1.43
CA HIS A 69 0.73 -6.06 -1.47
C HIS A 69 1.40 -5.07 -0.51
N LEU A 70 1.48 -3.82 -0.91
CA LEU A 70 1.96 -2.72 -0.09
C LEU A 70 1.17 -1.45 -0.43
N ILE A 71 0.68 -0.75 0.58
CA ILE A 71 -0.01 0.52 0.39
C ILE A 71 1.00 1.65 0.53
N LEU A 72 1.05 2.53 -0.47
CA LEU A 72 1.79 3.78 -0.39
C LEU A 72 0.84 4.95 -0.63
N ILE A 73 0.93 5.99 0.22
CA ILE A 73 0.12 7.19 0.16
C ILE A 73 1.03 8.40 0.12
N ALA A 74 0.77 9.36 -0.75
CA ALA A 74 1.51 10.61 -0.80
C ALA A 74 1.22 11.46 0.44
N LYS A 75 2.27 11.84 1.16
CA LYS A 75 2.24 12.77 2.30
C LYS A 75 2.34 14.23 1.83
N ASP A 76 3.01 14.43 0.71
CA ASP A 76 3.29 15.74 0.12
C ASP A 76 3.50 15.63 -1.40
N ASN A 77 3.83 16.76 -2.05
CA ASN A 77 4.10 16.82 -3.49
C ASN A 77 5.33 16.00 -3.92
N LYS A 78 6.32 15.79 -3.05
CA LYS A 78 7.47 14.92 -3.32
C LYS A 78 6.99 13.46 -3.39
N GLY A 79 6.23 13.04 -2.39
CA GLY A 79 5.63 11.71 -2.36
C GLY A 79 4.72 11.45 -3.55
N TYR A 80 3.88 12.42 -3.96
CA TYR A 80 3.04 12.28 -5.15
C TYR A 80 3.87 12.03 -6.43
N LYS A 81 4.97 12.77 -6.62
CA LYS A 81 5.89 12.54 -7.75
C LYS A 81 6.56 11.17 -7.67
N ASN A 82 6.92 10.73 -6.46
CA ASN A 82 7.49 9.41 -6.22
C ASN A 82 6.48 8.30 -6.50
N LEU A 83 5.20 8.45 -6.12
CA LEU A 83 4.13 7.52 -6.53
C LEU A 83 4.03 7.39 -8.04
N ILE A 84 3.99 8.51 -8.76
CA ILE A 84 3.95 8.51 -10.26
C ILE A 84 5.17 7.76 -10.80
N LYS A 85 6.35 8.00 -10.24
CA LYS A 85 7.58 7.34 -10.70
C LYS A 85 7.53 5.83 -10.46
N LEU A 86 7.14 5.41 -9.26
CA LEU A 86 6.99 3.99 -8.90
C LEU A 86 5.95 3.28 -9.78
N VAL A 87 4.76 3.87 -9.97
CA VAL A 87 3.72 3.29 -10.84
C VAL A 87 4.21 3.20 -12.29
N SER A 88 4.86 4.25 -12.81
CA SER A 88 5.38 4.26 -14.17
C SER A 88 6.48 3.19 -14.38
N THR A 89 7.42 3.08 -13.44
CA THR A 89 8.47 2.03 -13.50
C THR A 89 7.86 0.64 -13.41
N ALA A 90 6.85 0.44 -12.53
CA ALA A 90 6.16 -0.84 -12.40
C ALA A 90 5.53 -1.29 -13.73
N TRP A 91 4.95 -0.37 -14.48
CA TRP A 91 4.31 -0.67 -15.78
C TRP A 91 5.32 -0.78 -16.93
N CYS A 92 6.31 0.12 -17.00
CA CYS A 92 7.24 0.18 -18.13
C CYS A 92 8.34 -0.89 -18.04
N GLU A 93 8.80 -1.22 -16.83
CA GLU A 93 9.96 -2.08 -16.62
C GLU A 93 9.63 -3.35 -15.84
N GLY A 94 8.76 -3.23 -14.82
CA GLY A 94 8.44 -4.32 -13.90
C GLY A 94 7.27 -5.21 -14.29
N PHE A 95 6.61 -4.99 -15.44
CA PHE A 95 5.39 -5.71 -15.79
C PHE A 95 5.63 -7.18 -16.13
N TYR A 96 5.03 -8.05 -15.31
CA TYR A 96 4.89 -9.48 -15.59
C TYR A 96 3.63 -9.98 -14.87
N TYR A 97 2.53 -10.18 -15.61
CA TYR A 97 1.16 -10.40 -15.13
C TYR A 97 0.61 -9.25 -14.27
N LYS A 98 1.44 -8.60 -13.47
CA LYS A 98 1.16 -7.44 -12.62
C LYS A 98 2.26 -6.39 -12.78
N PRO A 99 1.94 -5.08 -12.57
CA PRO A 99 2.96 -4.03 -12.50
C PRO A 99 3.70 -4.17 -11.16
N ARG A 100 5.00 -4.51 -11.21
CA ARG A 100 5.79 -4.86 -10.03
C ARG A 100 6.83 -3.80 -9.72
N ILE A 101 7.00 -3.52 -8.45
CA ILE A 101 8.17 -2.84 -7.91
C ILE A 101 8.95 -3.81 -7.01
N ASN A 102 10.10 -3.39 -6.51
CA ASN A 102 10.86 -4.11 -5.50
C ASN A 102 11.36 -3.18 -4.41
N PHE A 103 12.03 -3.74 -3.40
CA PHE A 103 12.49 -2.96 -2.26
C PHE A 103 13.58 -1.95 -2.64
N GLU A 104 14.37 -2.20 -3.69
CA GLU A 104 15.40 -1.25 -4.16
C GLU A 104 14.77 0.01 -4.75
N LEU A 105 13.67 -0.11 -5.52
CA LEU A 105 12.90 1.03 -5.99
C LEU A 105 12.26 1.82 -4.84
N LEU A 106 11.80 1.11 -3.79
CA LEU A 106 11.29 1.78 -2.60
C LEU A 106 12.38 2.60 -1.90
N LYS A 107 13.60 2.10 -1.77
CA LYS A 107 14.73 2.86 -1.21
C LYS A 107 15.00 4.14 -1.99
N GLU A 108 14.84 4.10 -3.31
CA GLU A 108 15.09 5.27 -4.17
C GLU A 108 13.96 6.30 -4.09
N TYR A 109 12.71 5.86 -3.96
CA TYR A 109 11.52 6.71 -4.10
C TYR A 109 10.61 6.76 -2.87
N HIS A 110 11.08 6.42 -1.65
CA HIS A 110 10.25 6.40 -0.43
C HIS A 110 9.94 7.79 0.13
N GLU A 111 10.76 8.78 -0.15
CA GLU A 111 10.65 10.11 0.48
C GLU A 111 9.29 10.77 0.19
N GLY A 112 8.65 11.29 1.24
CA GLY A 112 7.31 11.90 1.15
C GLY A 112 6.17 10.90 1.02
N LEU A 113 6.42 9.60 1.28
CA LEU A 113 5.40 8.56 1.26
C LEU A 113 5.11 8.04 2.67
N ILE A 114 3.84 7.78 2.92
CA ILE A 114 3.35 6.96 4.02
C ILE A 114 3.21 5.53 3.49
N CYS A 115 3.65 4.56 4.27
CA CYS A 115 3.60 3.14 3.93
C CYS A 115 2.73 2.38 4.92
N ALA A 116 1.83 1.52 4.42
CA ALA A 116 1.07 0.61 5.26
C ALA A 116 1.25 -0.86 4.81
N SER A 117 1.19 -1.78 5.77
CA SER A 117 1.47 -3.22 5.57
C SER A 117 0.45 -3.95 4.69
N ALA A 118 -0.58 -3.26 4.24
CA ALA A 118 -1.66 -3.73 3.38
C ALA A 118 -2.52 -4.86 4.00
N CYS A 119 -3.17 -5.62 3.12
CA CYS A 119 -4.14 -6.67 3.44
C CYS A 119 -3.48 -8.04 3.70
N LEU A 120 -4.26 -9.12 3.68
CA LEU A 120 -3.76 -10.50 3.77
C LEU A 120 -2.69 -10.82 2.70
N GLY A 121 -2.66 -10.11 1.57
CA GLY A 121 -1.62 -10.21 0.55
C GLY A 121 -0.30 -9.50 0.90
N GLY A 122 -0.25 -8.74 1.99
CA GLY A 122 0.95 -8.05 2.45
C GLY A 122 2.04 -9.00 2.98
N GLU A 123 3.30 -8.62 2.83
CA GLU A 123 4.43 -9.49 3.17
C GLU A 123 4.44 -9.90 4.66
N VAL A 124 4.17 -8.96 5.57
CA VAL A 124 4.07 -9.23 7.01
C VAL A 124 3.00 -10.28 7.31
N LEU A 125 1.79 -10.11 6.72
CA LEU A 125 0.70 -11.05 6.96
C LEU A 125 0.94 -12.40 6.30
N GLN A 126 1.59 -12.46 5.15
CA GLN A 126 1.91 -13.72 4.49
C GLN A 126 2.86 -14.59 5.34
N HIS A 127 3.79 -13.99 6.09
CA HIS A 127 4.61 -14.72 7.05
C HIS A 127 3.79 -15.16 8.27
N LEU A 128 2.92 -14.31 8.83
CA LEU A 128 2.04 -14.70 9.93
C LEU A 128 1.08 -15.84 9.56
N LEU A 129 0.57 -15.85 8.33
CA LEU A 129 -0.29 -16.93 7.83
C LEU A 129 0.44 -18.28 7.79
N LYS A 130 1.75 -18.28 7.61
CA LYS A 130 2.63 -19.46 7.64
C LYS A 130 3.15 -19.78 9.05
N ASN A 131 2.74 -19.03 10.09
CA ASN A 131 3.23 -19.10 11.46
C ASN A 131 4.74 -18.74 11.61
N GLU A 132 5.24 -17.88 10.73
CA GLU A 132 6.62 -17.39 10.69
C GLU A 132 6.70 -16.01 11.36
N TYR A 133 6.47 -15.95 12.68
CA TYR A 133 6.35 -14.69 13.43
C TYR A 133 7.64 -13.85 13.40
N ASP A 134 8.81 -14.49 13.55
CA ASP A 134 10.08 -13.76 13.56
C ASP A 134 10.38 -13.14 12.20
N GLN A 135 10.08 -13.84 11.10
CA GLN A 135 10.21 -13.32 9.74
C GLN A 135 9.24 -12.15 9.51
N ALA A 136 7.98 -12.26 9.98
CA ALA A 136 7.03 -11.17 9.91
C ALA A 136 7.54 -9.91 10.62
N LYS A 137 8.15 -10.06 11.79
CA LYS A 137 8.76 -8.98 12.56
C LYS A 137 9.97 -8.37 11.85
N GLU A 138 10.84 -9.18 11.26
CA GLU A 138 11.99 -8.70 10.47
C GLU A 138 11.53 -7.90 9.24
N VAL A 139 10.49 -8.36 8.54
CA VAL A 139 9.90 -7.63 7.42
C VAL A 139 9.33 -6.28 7.88
N ALA A 140 8.54 -6.26 8.96
CA ALA A 140 7.99 -5.03 9.51
C ALA A 140 9.10 -4.04 9.89
N LYS A 141 10.15 -4.54 10.55
CA LYS A 141 11.31 -3.73 10.90
C LYS A 141 12.02 -3.17 9.66
N ARG A 142 12.19 -3.94 8.59
CA ARG A 142 12.80 -3.48 7.33
C ARG A 142 12.04 -2.31 6.72
N TYR A 143 10.71 -2.34 6.73
CA TYR A 143 9.88 -1.22 6.26
C TYR A 143 9.94 -0.04 7.23
N GLN A 144 9.93 -0.28 8.53
CA GLN A 144 10.08 0.78 9.54
C GLN A 144 11.46 1.48 9.43
N ASP A 145 12.52 0.72 9.19
CA ASP A 145 13.88 1.30 9.02
C ASP A 145 13.95 2.20 7.77
N LEU A 146 13.12 1.96 6.75
CA LEU A 146 13.05 2.77 5.54
C LEU A 146 12.12 4.00 5.68
N PHE A 147 10.93 3.81 6.24
CA PHE A 147 9.88 4.84 6.29
C PHE A 147 9.81 5.56 7.64
N GLY A 148 10.49 5.07 8.67
CA GLY A 148 10.47 5.66 10.01
C GLY A 148 9.06 5.71 10.60
N ASP A 149 8.67 6.89 11.09
CA ASP A 149 7.35 7.14 11.68
C ASP A 149 6.20 7.15 10.65
N ASP A 150 6.51 7.11 9.36
CA ASP A 150 5.53 7.02 8.28
C ASP A 150 5.21 5.56 7.87
N TYR A 151 5.70 4.55 8.62
CA TYR A 151 5.30 3.15 8.44
C TYR A 151 4.21 2.75 9.43
N TYR A 152 3.16 2.10 8.92
CA TYR A 152 2.01 1.65 9.71
C TYR A 152 1.70 0.18 9.48
N ILE A 153 1.38 -0.53 10.55
CA ILE A 153 0.77 -1.86 10.48
C ILE A 153 -0.74 -1.67 10.31
N GLU A 154 -1.27 -2.16 9.19
CA GLU A 154 -2.69 -2.09 8.87
C GLU A 154 -3.44 -3.26 9.51
N LEU A 155 -4.53 -2.97 10.19
CA LEU A 155 -5.45 -3.96 10.72
C LEU A 155 -6.75 -3.92 9.92
N GLN A 156 -7.18 -5.07 9.41
CA GLN A 156 -8.44 -5.22 8.72
C GLN A 156 -9.35 -6.20 9.47
N ASP A 157 -10.65 -5.92 9.47
CA ASP A 157 -11.67 -6.81 10.02
C ASP A 157 -12.84 -6.93 9.04
N HIS A 158 -12.80 -7.95 8.21
CA HIS A 158 -13.89 -8.37 7.32
C HIS A 158 -14.53 -9.68 7.80
N ASN A 159 -14.39 -10.01 9.09
CA ASN A 159 -14.88 -11.23 9.71
C ASN A 159 -14.25 -12.52 9.13
N MET A 160 -13.06 -12.42 8.52
CA MET A 160 -12.32 -13.56 7.99
C MET A 160 -11.50 -14.25 9.11
N ASP A 161 -11.44 -15.58 9.08
CA ASP A 161 -10.73 -16.34 10.11
C ASP A 161 -9.22 -16.07 10.09
N GLU A 162 -8.65 -15.83 8.91
CA GLU A 162 -7.25 -15.43 8.74
C GLU A 162 -6.94 -14.13 9.47
N GLN A 163 -7.81 -13.12 9.33
CA GLN A 163 -7.64 -11.82 10.00
C GLN A 163 -7.77 -11.95 11.51
N LYS A 164 -8.77 -12.70 11.99
CA LYS A 164 -8.96 -12.98 13.42
C LYS A 164 -7.72 -13.66 14.03
N ARG A 165 -7.09 -14.57 13.28
CA ARG A 165 -5.90 -15.28 13.72
C ARG A 165 -4.66 -14.39 13.75
N THR A 166 -4.47 -13.52 12.73
CA THR A 166 -3.23 -12.75 12.56
C THR A 166 -3.25 -11.38 13.24
N ASN A 167 -4.42 -10.73 13.40
CA ASN A 167 -4.53 -9.40 14.01
C ASN A 167 -3.87 -9.29 15.41
N PRO A 168 -4.00 -10.28 16.34
CA PRO A 168 -3.31 -10.20 17.62
C PRO A 168 -1.78 -10.13 17.51
N ASP A 169 -1.20 -10.81 16.52
CA ASP A 169 0.25 -10.79 16.28
C ASP A 169 0.69 -9.51 15.57
N LEU A 170 -0.10 -8.99 14.63
CA LEU A 170 0.11 -7.65 14.05
C LEU A 170 0.14 -6.56 15.12
N MET A 171 -0.78 -6.61 16.10
CA MET A 171 -0.80 -5.66 17.22
C MET A 171 0.43 -5.76 18.14
N LYS A 172 1.07 -6.94 18.23
CA LYS A 172 2.34 -7.10 18.97
C LYS A 172 3.52 -6.56 18.18
N ILE A 173 3.53 -6.76 16.85
CA ILE A 173 4.58 -6.25 15.95
C ILE A 173 4.56 -4.72 15.90
N ALA A 174 3.36 -4.10 15.96
CA ALA A 174 3.18 -2.66 15.91
C ALA A 174 3.61 -1.90 17.18
N LYS A 175 3.92 -2.61 18.29
CA LYS A 175 4.39 -2.05 19.57
C LYS A 175 5.90 -2.02 19.66
#